data_196a393984857d4732a37b77b3a09d1f
#
_entry.id   196a393984857d4732a37b77b3a09d1f
#
_cell.length_a   1.000
_cell.length_b   1.000
_cell.length_c   1.000
_cell.angle_alpha   90.00
_cell.angle_beta   90.00
_cell.angle_gamma   90.00
#
_symmetry.space_group_name_H-M   'P 1'
#
loop_
_entity.id
_entity.type
_entity.pdbx_description
1 polymer ?
#
loop_
_entity_poly.entity_id
_entity_poly.type
_entity_poly.pdbx_seq_one_letter_code
_entity_poly.pdbx_strand_id
1 'polypeptide(L)'
;MKEKTYEFFSSIQTTEVEWLWYPYIPYGKITILQGDPGEGKSTFILNIAARLTKGKDMPDGFKTSMAYPVIYQCAEDNPSDTIKPRLVAAGADCSKVAFIVDSDMNLTLDDSRIETTVQEVGARLLILDPLQSFMVQDGDMHSASRMRSILGRLAVIAENVNSSSEIFEQL
;
A
#
# COMPACT_ATOMS: atom_id res chain seq x y z
N MET A 1 14.64 -30.59 24.92
CA MET A 1 13.18 -30.45 24.71
C MET A 1 12.94 -30.40 23.21
N LYS A 2 12.05 -31.27 22.66
CA LYS A 2 11.67 -31.16 21.24
C LYS A 2 10.84 -29.90 21.07
N GLU A 3 11.24 -29.04 20.16
CA GLU A 3 10.48 -27.86 19.77
C GLU A 3 9.12 -28.29 19.21
N LYS A 4 8.04 -27.73 19.71
CA LYS A 4 6.68 -28.09 19.31
C LYS A 4 6.42 -27.51 17.92
N THR A 5 6.26 -28.35 16.92
CA THR A 5 6.13 -27.96 15.50
C THR A 5 4.68 -27.72 15.06
N TYR A 6 3.71 -27.81 15.96
CA TYR A 6 2.28 -27.55 15.68
C TYR A 6 1.59 -26.92 16.89
N GLU A 7 0.51 -26.24 16.63
CA GLU A 7 -0.38 -25.65 17.63
C GLU A 7 -1.84 -25.91 17.21
N PHE A 8 -2.72 -26.07 18.21
CA PHE A 8 -4.15 -26.22 17.93
C PHE A 8 -4.82 -24.86 17.84
N PHE A 9 -5.77 -24.68 16.93
CA PHE A 9 -6.54 -23.45 16.83
C PHE A 9 -7.29 -23.09 18.11
N SER A 10 -7.63 -24.07 18.95
CA SER A 10 -8.25 -23.83 20.25
C SER A 10 -7.36 -23.08 21.25
N SER A 11 -6.03 -23.05 21.05
CA SER A 11 -5.09 -22.27 21.87
C SER A 11 -4.86 -20.85 21.35
N ILE A 12 -5.35 -20.52 20.14
CA ILE A 12 -5.17 -19.22 19.51
C ILE A 12 -6.31 -18.29 19.94
N GLN A 13 -5.95 -17.13 20.44
CA GLN A 13 -6.93 -16.07 20.71
C GLN A 13 -7.32 -15.38 19.40
N THR A 14 -8.61 -15.21 19.16
CA THR A 14 -9.12 -14.44 18.03
C THR A 14 -8.89 -12.97 18.27
N THR A 15 -8.43 -12.26 17.24
CA THR A 15 -8.33 -10.80 17.23
C THR A 15 -9.30 -10.24 16.19
N GLU A 16 -9.90 -9.09 16.48
CA GLU A 16 -10.72 -8.39 15.50
C GLU A 16 -9.83 -7.73 14.44
N VAL A 17 -10.31 -7.72 13.20
CA VAL A 17 -9.63 -7.02 12.09
C VAL A 17 -10.04 -5.56 12.14
N GLU A 18 -9.05 -4.67 12.22
CA GLU A 18 -9.25 -3.25 12.06
C GLU A 18 -9.23 -2.87 10.58
N TRP A 19 -9.97 -1.82 10.18
CA TRP A 19 -10.18 -1.46 8.79
C TRP A 19 -9.88 0.01 8.54
N LEU A 20 -9.06 0.28 7.52
CA LEU A 20 -8.95 1.61 6.95
C LEU A 20 -10.21 1.94 6.14
N TRP A 21 -10.75 0.93 5.44
CA TRP A 21 -12.01 1.01 4.71
C TRP A 21 -12.70 -0.37 4.67
N TYR A 22 -13.70 -0.57 5.49
CA TYR A 22 -14.45 -1.84 5.52
C TYR A 22 -15.37 -1.96 4.30
N PRO A 23 -15.48 -3.13 3.66
CA PRO A 23 -14.73 -4.37 3.91
C PRO A 23 -13.53 -4.55 2.96
N TYR A 24 -13.01 -3.48 2.39
CA TYR A 24 -12.08 -3.54 1.26
C TYR A 24 -10.62 -3.45 1.68
N ILE A 25 -10.30 -2.59 2.63
CA ILE A 25 -8.92 -2.29 3.02
C ILE A 25 -8.74 -2.49 4.54
N PRO A 26 -8.31 -3.70 4.97
CA PRO A 26 -8.00 -3.99 6.37
C PRO A 26 -6.64 -3.42 6.76
N TYR A 27 -6.40 -3.02 7.99
CA TYR A 27 -5.09 -2.60 8.46
C TYR A 27 -4.11 -3.78 8.57
N GLY A 28 -2.82 -3.53 8.27
CA GLY A 28 -1.75 -4.52 8.38
C GLY A 28 -1.82 -5.64 7.34
N LYS A 29 -2.54 -5.43 6.24
CA LYS A 29 -2.71 -6.43 5.17
C LYS A 29 -2.42 -5.81 3.81
N ILE A 30 -2.25 -6.66 2.80
CA ILE A 30 -2.12 -6.25 1.40
C ILE A 30 -3.48 -6.38 0.73
N THR A 31 -3.88 -5.32 0.03
CA THR A 31 -5.05 -5.33 -0.83
C THR A 31 -4.61 -5.18 -2.29
N ILE A 32 -5.13 -6.01 -3.18
CA ILE A 32 -4.81 -6.00 -4.61
C ILE A 32 -6.01 -5.44 -5.37
N LEU A 33 -5.79 -4.36 -6.15
CA LEU A 33 -6.74 -3.84 -7.11
C LEU A 33 -6.36 -4.29 -8.51
N GLN A 34 -7.17 -5.15 -9.10
CA GLN A 34 -6.95 -5.71 -10.43
C GLN A 34 -8.05 -5.29 -11.41
N GLY A 35 -7.71 -5.16 -12.68
CA GLY A 35 -8.63 -4.88 -13.79
C GLY A 35 -7.86 -4.59 -15.07
N ASP A 36 -8.57 -4.51 -16.21
CA ASP A 36 -7.97 -4.28 -17.51
C ASP A 36 -7.43 -2.85 -17.68
N PRO A 37 -6.46 -2.61 -18.57
CA PRO A 37 -6.00 -1.27 -18.91
C PRO A 37 -7.17 -0.36 -19.32
N GLY A 38 -7.19 0.87 -18.80
CA GLY A 38 -8.23 1.86 -19.13
C GLY A 38 -9.49 1.79 -18.26
N GLU A 39 -9.65 0.84 -17.35
CA GLU A 39 -10.82 0.72 -16.46
C GLU A 39 -10.84 1.76 -15.32
N GLY A 40 -9.87 2.64 -15.26
CA GLY A 40 -9.87 3.75 -14.29
C GLY A 40 -9.30 3.39 -12.91
N LYS A 41 -8.51 2.32 -12.79
CA LYS A 41 -7.86 1.90 -11.53
C LYS A 41 -7.10 3.04 -10.87
N SER A 42 -6.16 3.68 -11.58
CA SER A 42 -5.38 4.81 -11.04
C SER A 42 -6.27 5.99 -10.62
N THR A 43 -7.33 6.28 -11.39
CA THR A 43 -8.30 7.34 -11.02
C THR A 43 -9.04 6.98 -9.75
N PHE A 44 -9.45 5.72 -9.60
CA PHE A 44 -10.13 5.23 -8.40
C PHE A 44 -9.23 5.34 -7.18
N ILE A 45 -8.01 4.83 -7.25
CA ILE A 45 -7.10 4.82 -6.08
C ILE A 45 -6.63 6.24 -5.71
N LEU A 46 -6.44 7.13 -6.69
CA LEU A 46 -6.15 8.54 -6.43
C LEU A 46 -7.32 9.23 -5.70
N ASN A 47 -8.57 8.85 -6.01
CA ASN A 47 -9.75 9.35 -5.29
C ASN A 47 -9.76 8.85 -3.83
N ILE A 48 -9.41 7.58 -3.59
CA ILE A 48 -9.29 7.05 -2.22
C ILE A 48 -8.19 7.79 -1.45
N ALA A 49 -7.01 7.97 -2.05
CA ALA A 49 -5.93 8.74 -1.46
C ALA A 49 -6.37 10.19 -1.12
N ALA A 50 -7.07 10.84 -2.04
CA ALA A 50 -7.59 12.20 -1.83
C ALA A 50 -8.57 12.27 -0.65
N ARG A 51 -9.46 11.28 -0.51
CA ARG A 51 -10.41 11.21 0.60
C ARG A 51 -9.69 11.03 1.93
N LEU A 52 -8.74 10.09 2.00
CA LEU A 52 -7.94 9.84 3.21
C LEU A 52 -7.16 11.08 3.65
N THR A 53 -6.51 11.78 2.73
CA THR A 53 -5.73 12.98 3.06
C THR A 53 -6.57 14.14 3.58
N LYS A 54 -7.88 14.12 3.32
CA LYS A 54 -8.87 15.12 3.80
C LYS A 54 -9.72 14.63 4.97
N GLY A 55 -9.60 13.38 5.39
CA GLY A 55 -10.50 12.79 6.39
C GLY A 55 -11.95 12.74 5.91
N LYS A 56 -12.17 12.57 4.61
CA LYS A 56 -13.51 12.45 4.02
C LYS A 56 -13.97 11.00 4.05
N ASP A 57 -15.28 10.82 4.21
CA ASP A 57 -15.89 9.50 4.13
C ASP A 57 -15.58 8.80 2.80
N MET A 58 -15.47 7.48 2.83
CA MET A 58 -15.25 6.65 1.65
C MET A 58 -16.45 6.69 0.68
N PRO A 59 -16.31 6.25 -0.58
CA PRO A 59 -17.37 6.36 -1.58
C PRO A 59 -18.69 5.70 -1.18
N ASP A 60 -18.65 4.66 -0.37
CA ASP A 60 -19.82 3.92 0.15
C ASP A 60 -20.39 4.51 1.45
N GLY A 61 -19.80 5.61 1.94
CA GLY A 61 -20.20 6.26 3.19
C GLY A 61 -19.52 5.73 4.45
N PHE A 62 -18.55 4.81 4.31
CA PHE A 62 -17.72 4.39 5.44
C PHE A 62 -17.00 5.59 6.04
N LYS A 63 -17.06 5.74 7.36
CA LYS A 63 -16.56 6.91 8.08
C LYS A 63 -15.04 6.84 8.27
N THR A 64 -14.35 7.85 7.77
CA THR A 64 -12.93 8.06 8.08
C THR A 64 -12.82 8.92 9.34
N SER A 65 -12.06 8.44 10.32
CA SER A 65 -11.96 9.10 11.64
C SER A 65 -11.19 10.42 11.60
N MET A 66 -10.18 10.52 10.72
CA MET A 66 -9.31 11.70 10.56
C MET A 66 -8.63 11.71 9.20
N ALA A 67 -7.87 12.77 8.91
CA ALA A 67 -7.00 12.85 7.75
C ALA A 67 -5.71 12.07 7.99
N TYR A 68 -5.34 11.21 7.03
CA TYR A 68 -4.15 10.36 7.09
C TYR A 68 -3.15 10.69 5.99
N PRO A 69 -1.84 10.63 6.29
CA PRO A 69 -0.81 10.63 5.25
C PRO A 69 -0.88 9.37 4.40
N VAL A 70 -0.56 9.52 3.12
CA VAL A 70 -0.54 8.46 2.11
C VAL A 70 0.79 8.52 1.36
N ILE A 71 1.37 7.37 1.04
CA ILE A 71 2.47 7.26 0.07
C ILE A 71 1.88 6.74 -1.24
N TYR A 72 2.08 7.49 -2.32
CA TYR A 72 1.70 7.08 -3.67
C TYR A 72 2.96 6.93 -4.52
N GLN A 73 3.34 5.70 -4.78
CA GLN A 73 4.51 5.38 -5.59
C GLN A 73 4.06 4.92 -6.97
N CYS A 74 4.37 5.71 -7.98
CA CYS A 74 4.14 5.40 -9.39
C CYS A 74 5.48 5.27 -10.11
N ALA A 75 5.63 4.24 -10.92
CA ALA A 75 6.83 4.01 -11.72
C ALA A 75 6.69 4.46 -13.17
N GLU A 76 5.46 4.64 -13.66
CA GLU A 76 5.20 4.92 -15.08
C GLU A 76 4.97 6.41 -15.35
N ASP A 77 4.37 7.12 -14.41
CA ASP A 77 3.96 8.50 -14.57
C ASP A 77 4.88 9.47 -13.80
N ASN A 78 5.13 10.64 -14.36
CA ASN A 78 5.95 11.66 -13.72
C ASN A 78 5.20 12.35 -12.55
N PRO A 79 5.84 12.50 -11.38
CA PRO A 79 5.20 13.13 -10.21
C PRO A 79 4.72 14.56 -10.45
N SER A 80 5.45 15.37 -11.24
CA SER A 80 5.19 16.81 -11.37
C SER A 80 4.14 17.17 -12.41
N ASP A 81 4.11 16.47 -13.54
CA ASP A 81 3.26 16.80 -14.68
C ASP A 81 2.02 15.90 -14.80
N THR A 82 2.04 14.74 -14.17
CA THR A 82 0.95 13.76 -14.26
C THR A 82 0.31 13.47 -12.90
N ILE A 83 1.07 13.00 -11.91
CA ILE A 83 0.48 12.53 -10.65
C ILE A 83 -0.06 13.68 -9.81
N LYS A 84 0.76 14.72 -9.58
CA LYS A 84 0.33 15.88 -8.78
C LYS A 84 -0.91 16.58 -9.35
N PRO A 85 -1.01 16.86 -10.66
CA PRO A 85 -2.23 17.39 -11.24
C PRO A 85 -3.46 16.52 -11.02
N ARG A 86 -3.33 15.19 -11.14
CA ARG A 86 -4.43 14.25 -10.90
C ARG A 86 -4.85 14.22 -9.42
N LEU A 87 -3.89 14.25 -8.48
CA LEU A 87 -4.17 14.36 -7.04
C LEU A 87 -4.92 15.64 -6.71
N VAL A 88 -4.49 16.78 -7.27
CA VAL A 88 -5.17 18.07 -7.10
C VAL A 88 -6.58 18.03 -7.66
N ALA A 89 -6.76 17.47 -8.86
CA ALA A 89 -8.08 17.30 -9.48
C ALA A 89 -9.00 16.37 -8.66
N ALA A 90 -8.46 15.33 -8.03
CA ALA A 90 -9.19 14.47 -7.10
C ALA A 90 -9.48 15.16 -5.75
N GLY A 91 -8.92 16.34 -5.49
CA GLY A 91 -9.12 17.11 -4.27
C GLY A 91 -8.26 16.66 -3.08
N ALA A 92 -7.11 16.03 -3.34
CA ALA A 92 -6.18 15.61 -2.30
C ALA A 92 -5.55 16.79 -1.56
N ASP A 93 -5.18 16.56 -0.30
CA ASP A 93 -4.23 17.41 0.41
C ASP A 93 -2.81 16.93 0.08
N CYS A 94 -2.18 17.56 -0.92
CA CYS A 94 -0.85 17.14 -1.38
C CYS A 94 0.24 17.31 -0.31
N SER A 95 -0.01 18.02 0.80
CA SER A 95 0.93 18.07 1.93
C SER A 95 0.95 16.76 2.74
N LYS A 96 -0.02 15.88 2.48
CA LYS A 96 -0.16 14.55 3.09
C LYS A 96 0.02 13.40 2.09
N VAL A 97 0.43 13.70 0.86
CA VAL A 97 0.80 12.67 -0.12
C VAL A 97 2.29 12.74 -0.35
N ALA A 98 3.00 11.69 0.03
CA ALA A 98 4.43 11.54 -0.19
C ALA A 98 4.71 10.53 -1.31
N PHE A 99 5.91 10.56 -1.85
CA PHE A 99 6.48 9.49 -2.67
C PHE A 99 7.96 9.31 -2.32
N ILE A 100 8.49 8.12 -2.56
CA ILE A 100 9.89 7.79 -2.31
C ILE A 100 10.71 8.31 -3.49
N VAL A 101 11.71 9.13 -3.21
CA VAL A 101 12.58 9.69 -4.26
C VAL A 101 13.49 8.59 -4.81
N ASP A 102 13.45 8.43 -6.11
CA ASP A 102 14.21 7.42 -6.86
C ASP A 102 15.30 8.11 -7.69
N SER A 103 16.34 8.59 -7.01
CA SER A 103 17.38 9.41 -7.66
C SER A 103 18.50 8.60 -8.31
N ASP A 104 18.93 7.49 -7.72
CA ASP A 104 20.15 6.77 -8.15
C ASP A 104 19.97 5.26 -8.34
N MET A 105 18.93 4.69 -7.80
CA MET A 105 18.59 3.27 -7.93
C MET A 105 17.09 3.10 -7.96
N ASN A 106 16.61 2.36 -8.97
CA ASN A 106 15.19 2.03 -9.08
C ASN A 106 14.67 1.41 -7.78
N LEU A 107 13.55 1.93 -7.29
CA LEU A 107 12.90 1.39 -6.12
C LEU A 107 12.40 -0.03 -6.40
N THR A 108 12.74 -0.95 -5.52
CA THR A 108 12.26 -2.34 -5.58
C THR A 108 11.47 -2.68 -4.32
N LEU A 109 10.63 -3.70 -4.39
CA LEU A 109 9.74 -4.08 -3.28
C LEU A 109 10.48 -4.58 -2.02
N ASP A 110 11.76 -4.92 -2.14
CA ASP A 110 12.62 -5.31 -1.04
C ASP A 110 13.52 -4.17 -0.53
N ASP A 111 13.33 -2.95 -1.02
CA ASP A 111 14.09 -1.78 -0.63
C ASP A 111 13.68 -1.30 0.78
N SER A 112 14.68 -1.09 1.64
CA SER A 112 14.46 -0.61 3.00
C SER A 112 13.90 0.82 3.08
N ARG A 113 14.04 1.61 2.00
CA ARG A 113 13.45 2.96 1.89
C ARG A 113 11.92 2.92 2.05
N ILE A 114 11.27 1.82 1.66
CA ILE A 114 9.82 1.66 1.83
C ILE A 114 9.46 1.72 3.31
N GLU A 115 10.05 0.85 4.12
CA GLU A 115 9.77 0.79 5.56
C GLU A 115 10.12 2.11 6.26
N THR A 116 11.31 2.65 5.99
CA THR A 116 11.76 3.92 6.56
C THR A 116 10.81 5.06 6.23
N THR A 117 10.40 5.21 4.95
CA THR A 117 9.52 6.29 4.54
C THR A 117 8.11 6.15 5.14
N VAL A 118 7.58 4.92 5.19
CA VAL A 118 6.27 4.67 5.81
C VAL A 118 6.29 5.09 7.28
N GLN A 119 7.36 4.79 8.02
CA GLN A 119 7.53 5.17 9.42
C GLN A 119 7.68 6.69 9.60
N GLU A 120 8.56 7.32 8.82
CA GLU A 120 8.83 8.77 8.94
C GLU A 120 7.63 9.62 8.56
N VAL A 121 6.90 9.24 7.51
CA VAL A 121 5.68 9.93 7.06
C VAL A 121 4.50 9.66 7.98
N GLY A 122 4.51 8.53 8.70
CA GLY A 122 3.37 8.02 9.44
C GLY A 122 2.22 7.65 8.52
N ALA A 123 2.54 7.14 7.33
CA ALA A 123 1.56 6.83 6.31
C ALA A 123 0.63 5.69 6.76
N ARG A 124 -0.66 5.84 6.45
CA ARG A 124 -1.67 4.81 6.71
C ARG A 124 -2.02 3.99 5.47
N LEU A 125 -1.57 4.42 4.32
CA LEU A 125 -1.75 3.75 3.04
C LEU A 125 -0.48 3.93 2.20
N LEU A 126 0.08 2.83 1.72
CA LEU A 126 1.10 2.80 0.67
C LEU A 126 0.46 2.24 -0.60
N ILE A 127 0.53 3.00 -1.68
CA ILE A 127 0.03 2.63 -3.00
C ILE A 127 1.22 2.39 -3.92
N LEU A 128 1.24 1.24 -4.59
CA LEU A 128 2.24 0.85 -5.59
C LEU A 128 1.54 0.70 -6.95
N ASP A 129 1.81 1.59 -7.89
CA ASP A 129 1.09 1.69 -9.16
C ASP A 129 2.06 1.73 -10.37
N PRO A 130 2.16 0.67 -11.18
CA PRO A 130 1.72 -0.70 -10.92
C PRO A 130 2.79 -1.50 -10.14
N LEU A 131 2.37 -2.52 -9.41
CA LEU A 131 3.27 -3.36 -8.62
C LEU A 131 4.40 -3.96 -9.45
N GLN A 132 4.11 -4.42 -10.66
CA GLN A 132 5.08 -5.11 -11.53
C GLN A 132 6.33 -4.27 -11.79
N SER A 133 6.20 -2.95 -11.83
CA SER A 133 7.31 -2.03 -12.09
C SER A 133 8.33 -1.96 -10.96
N PHE A 134 7.94 -2.38 -9.76
CA PHE A 134 8.81 -2.43 -8.56
C PHE A 134 9.42 -3.80 -8.32
N MET A 135 9.16 -4.76 -9.20
CA MET A 135 9.76 -6.10 -9.12
C MET A 135 11.16 -6.09 -9.72
N VAL A 136 12.12 -6.73 -9.04
CA VAL A 136 13.49 -6.85 -9.56
C VAL A 136 13.50 -7.63 -10.89
N GLN A 137 14.11 -7.07 -11.92
CA GLN A 137 14.14 -7.62 -13.29
C GLN A 137 15.21 -8.70 -13.51
N ASP A 138 15.64 -9.44 -12.50
CA ASP A 138 16.61 -10.53 -12.69
C ASP A 138 15.91 -11.82 -13.12
N GLY A 139 16.32 -12.31 -14.26
CA GLY A 139 16.12 -13.56 -15.01
C GLY A 139 15.05 -14.59 -14.66
N ASP A 140 14.50 -14.60 -13.46
CA ASP A 140 13.53 -15.58 -12.96
C ASP A 140 12.25 -14.91 -12.42
N MET A 141 11.78 -13.89 -13.13
CA MET A 141 10.63 -13.04 -12.75
C MET A 141 9.30 -13.78 -12.55
N HIS A 142 9.18 -15.00 -13.03
CA HIS A 142 7.94 -15.78 -12.96
C HIS A 142 7.92 -16.83 -11.84
N SER A 143 8.88 -16.79 -10.93
CA SER A 143 8.89 -17.71 -9.80
C SER A 143 7.85 -17.27 -8.76
N ALA A 144 6.75 -18.03 -8.66
CA ALA A 144 5.73 -17.87 -7.62
C ALA A 144 6.33 -17.89 -6.19
N SER A 145 7.51 -18.47 -6.01
CA SER A 145 8.26 -18.49 -4.76
C SER A 145 8.81 -17.11 -4.42
N ARG A 146 9.37 -16.38 -5.38
CA ARG A 146 9.92 -15.04 -5.18
C ARG A 146 8.81 -14.04 -4.90
N MET A 147 7.71 -14.10 -5.65
CA MET A 147 6.53 -13.28 -5.39
C MET A 147 6.00 -13.45 -3.96
N ARG A 148 5.87 -14.70 -3.50
CA ARG A 148 5.44 -14.98 -2.12
C ARG A 148 6.41 -14.40 -1.08
N SER A 149 7.72 -14.48 -1.33
CA SER A 149 8.72 -13.91 -0.42
C SER A 149 8.59 -12.39 -0.32
N ILE A 150 8.43 -11.71 -1.47
CA ILE A 150 8.29 -10.26 -1.53
C ILE A 150 6.99 -9.80 -0.87
N LEU A 151 5.85 -10.40 -1.22
CA LEU A 151 4.57 -10.09 -0.60
C LEU A 151 4.57 -10.40 0.91
N GLY A 152 5.23 -11.49 1.32
CA GLY A 152 5.43 -11.81 2.72
C GLY A 152 6.20 -10.71 3.47
N ARG A 153 7.22 -10.14 2.85
CA ARG A 153 8.00 -9.02 3.44
C ARG A 153 7.17 -7.74 3.52
N LEU A 154 6.43 -7.39 2.47
CA LEU A 154 5.52 -6.25 2.49
C LEU A 154 4.42 -6.41 3.55
N ALA A 155 3.91 -7.62 3.73
CA ALA A 155 2.94 -7.91 4.79
C ALA A 155 3.55 -7.69 6.19
N VAL A 156 4.80 -8.12 6.40
CA VAL A 156 5.52 -7.86 7.65
C VAL A 156 5.74 -6.35 7.88
N ILE A 157 6.10 -5.59 6.84
CA ILE A 157 6.20 -4.13 6.92
C ILE A 157 4.86 -3.53 7.32
N ALA A 158 3.75 -3.94 6.68
CA ALA A 158 2.41 -3.47 7.01
C ALA A 158 2.02 -3.78 8.46
N GLU A 159 2.37 -4.95 8.97
CA GLU A 159 2.09 -5.35 10.36
C GLU A 159 2.96 -4.57 11.38
N ASN A 160 4.26 -4.36 11.08
CA ASN A 160 5.22 -3.75 12.01
C ASN A 160 5.09 -2.22 12.11
N VAL A 161 4.78 -1.55 11.00
CA VAL A 161 4.63 -0.09 10.98
C VAL A 161 3.37 0.35 11.74
N ASN A 162 3.06 -0.39 12.76
CA ASN A 162 1.99 -0.05 13.66
C ASN A 162 0.64 -0.55 13.22
N SER A 163 0.45 -1.81 13.17
CA SER A 163 -0.92 -2.32 13.03
C SER A 163 -1.90 -1.45 12.18
N SER A 164 -1.41 -0.45 11.48
CA SER A 164 -2.16 0.69 10.98
C SER A 164 -1.68 1.24 9.63
N SER A 165 -0.71 0.63 8.96
CA SER A 165 -0.37 1.03 7.60
C SER A 165 -0.70 -0.06 6.61
N GLU A 166 -1.22 0.37 5.46
CA GLU A 166 -1.70 -0.50 4.42
C GLU A 166 -0.89 -0.38 3.15
N ILE A 167 -0.65 -1.51 2.54
CA ILE A 167 -0.08 -1.59 1.20
C ILE A 167 -1.22 -1.85 0.23
N PHE A 168 -1.52 -0.87 -0.59
CA PHE A 168 -2.45 -1.02 -1.70
C PHE A 168 -1.69 -1.25 -2.99
N GLU A 169 -1.99 -2.34 -3.66
CA GLU A 169 -1.29 -2.81 -4.84
C GLU A 169 -2.20 -2.74 -6.07
N GLN A 170 -1.68 -2.26 -7.19
CA GLN A 170 -2.36 -2.27 -8.47
C GLN A 170 -1.64 -3.23 -9.45
N LEU A 171 -2.32 -4.24 -9.92
CA LEU A 171 -1.89 -5.18 -10.96
C LEU A 171 -2.47 -4.80 -12.34
#